data_607f1afc333bbddace5793b96a4b1789
#
_entry.id   607f1afc333bbddace5793b96a4b1789
#
_cell.length_a   1.000
_cell.length_b   1.000
_cell.length_c   1.000
_cell.angle_alpha   90.00
_cell.angle_beta   90.00
_cell.angle_gamma   90.00
#
_symmetry.space_group_name_H-M   'P 1'
#
loop_
_entity.id
_entity.type
_entity.pdbx_description
1 polymer ?
#
loop_
_entity_poly.entity_id
_entity_poly.type
_entity_poly.pdbx_seq_one_letter_code
_entity_poly.pdbx_strand_id
1 'polypeptide(L)'
;IFSQSYLLYVIAQGTDVGNVANKANEAGQGAYDAQVRNDEQDVILADHEQRISAAEATLVNHEERIRQAESTLQDHETRIAQNESDISSLDTRVQSLESQVSDHETRIDALEYATTRKKSEVVYSGVSVTIPTAPTNLVSLLKTLTPSSGSLAPFFDTVNNKMVVFNENKTLLFKLSIVGTWPSGTANRSMQLTFSGSVPDTLVSSRNAATTTDNILLATFFSVDKDGFLATNGSTLTIQSNGAAFTATTIKIIAEQ
;
A
#
# COMPACT_ATOMS: atom_id res chain seq x y z
N ILE A 1 132.89 -16.33 -50.63
CA ILE A 1 131.95 -15.32 -51.19
C ILE A 1 130.70 -16.06 -51.61
N PHE A 2 129.55 -15.74 -51.03
CA PHE A 2 128.27 -16.30 -51.41
C PHE A 2 127.83 -15.88 -52.77
N SER A 3 127.19 -16.74 -53.55
CA SER A 3 126.62 -16.35 -54.85
C SER A 3 125.50 -15.40 -54.71
N GLN A 4 125.29 -14.49 -55.72
CA GLN A 4 124.21 -13.51 -55.72
C GLN A 4 122.82 -14.19 -55.60
N SER A 5 122.67 -15.41 -56.13
CA SER A 5 121.45 -16.20 -56.03
C SER A 5 121.13 -16.66 -54.59
N TYR A 6 122.17 -16.98 -53.82
CA TYR A 6 122.07 -17.40 -52.44
C TYR A 6 121.63 -16.22 -51.55
N LEU A 7 122.24 -15.02 -51.84
CA LEU A 7 121.85 -13.82 -51.11
C LEU A 7 120.37 -13.40 -51.39
N LEU A 8 119.94 -13.44 -52.66
CA LEU A 8 118.53 -13.25 -52.97
C LEU A 8 117.54 -14.22 -52.32
N TYR A 9 117.96 -15.48 -52.26
CA TYR A 9 117.17 -16.51 -51.57
C TYR A 9 117.04 -16.22 -50.07
N VAL A 10 118.17 -15.86 -49.41
CA VAL A 10 118.17 -15.52 -47.98
C VAL A 10 117.33 -14.27 -47.72
N ILE A 11 117.36 -13.25 -48.60
CA ILE A 11 116.52 -12.05 -48.50
C ILE A 11 115.03 -12.43 -48.68
N ALA A 12 114.70 -13.27 -49.67
CA ALA A 12 113.33 -13.71 -49.90
C ALA A 12 112.81 -14.48 -48.74
N GLN A 13 113.62 -15.47 -48.17
CA GLN A 13 113.24 -16.15 -46.97
C GLN A 13 113.00 -15.23 -45.74
N GLY A 14 113.94 -14.25 -45.60
CA GLY A 14 113.75 -13.22 -44.53
C GLY A 14 112.48 -12.41 -44.68
N THR A 15 112.07 -12.11 -45.91
CA THR A 15 110.83 -11.40 -46.21
C THR A 15 109.63 -12.32 -45.90
N ASP A 16 109.67 -13.58 -46.30
CA ASP A 16 108.59 -14.55 -46.04
C ASP A 16 108.43 -14.78 -44.56
N VAL A 17 109.52 -14.96 -43.79
CA VAL A 17 109.46 -15.08 -42.32
C VAL A 17 108.90 -13.83 -41.70
N GLY A 18 109.21 -12.63 -42.17
CA GLY A 18 108.67 -11.39 -41.73
C GLY A 18 107.19 -11.28 -42.00
N ASN A 19 106.71 -11.75 -43.16
CA ASN A 19 105.32 -11.76 -43.55
C ASN A 19 104.50 -12.77 -42.68
N VAL A 20 105.05 -13.94 -42.41
CA VAL A 20 104.41 -14.92 -41.53
C VAL A 20 104.37 -14.42 -40.09
N ALA A 21 105.40 -13.73 -39.61
CA ALA A 21 105.38 -13.13 -38.27
C ALA A 21 104.31 -12.01 -38.14
N ASN A 22 104.19 -11.19 -39.15
CA ASN A 22 103.16 -10.16 -39.16
C ASN A 22 101.72 -10.73 -39.18
N LYS A 23 101.48 -11.75 -40.02
CA LYS A 23 100.18 -12.46 -40.04
C LYS A 23 99.85 -13.16 -38.73
N ALA A 24 100.88 -13.74 -38.09
CA ALA A 24 100.69 -14.37 -36.78
C ALA A 24 100.36 -13.31 -35.71
N ASN A 25 100.97 -12.15 -35.72
CA ASN A 25 100.63 -11.04 -34.83
C ASN A 25 99.25 -10.50 -35.09
N GLU A 26 98.86 -10.29 -36.39
CA GLU A 26 97.47 -9.89 -36.71
C GLU A 26 96.45 -10.92 -36.24
N ALA A 27 96.69 -12.18 -36.45
CA ALA A 27 95.83 -13.23 -35.96
C ALA A 27 95.75 -13.27 -34.42
N GLY A 28 96.89 -13.10 -33.72
CA GLY A 28 96.94 -13.00 -32.24
C GLY A 28 96.17 -11.80 -31.74
N GLN A 29 96.29 -10.61 -32.40
CA GLN A 29 95.54 -9.43 -32.02
C GLN A 29 94.04 -9.64 -32.28
N GLY A 30 93.62 -10.24 -33.41
CA GLY A 30 92.25 -10.59 -33.68
C GLY A 30 91.64 -11.51 -32.72
N ALA A 31 92.41 -12.55 -32.25
CA ALA A 31 91.98 -13.46 -31.22
C ALA A 31 91.77 -12.77 -29.85
N TYR A 32 92.69 -11.86 -29.50
CA TYR A 32 92.55 -11.05 -28.28
C TYR A 32 91.32 -10.16 -28.30
N ASP A 33 91.10 -9.38 -29.43
CA ASP A 33 89.96 -8.52 -29.59
C ASP A 33 88.66 -9.32 -29.60
N ALA A 34 88.64 -10.57 -30.08
CA ALA A 34 87.45 -11.43 -30.02
C ALA A 34 87.20 -11.90 -28.58
N GLN A 35 88.25 -12.23 -27.81
CA GLN A 35 88.10 -12.58 -26.42
C GLN A 35 87.54 -11.46 -25.56
N VAL A 36 88.09 -10.22 -25.75
CA VAL A 36 87.53 -9.02 -25.03
C VAL A 36 86.06 -8.81 -25.33
N ARG A 37 85.67 -8.99 -26.57
CA ARG A 37 84.23 -8.85 -26.96
C ARG A 37 83.36 -9.98 -26.33
N ASN A 38 83.86 -11.15 -26.29
CA ASN A 38 83.15 -12.27 -25.60
C ASN A 38 83.00 -12.00 -24.11
N ASP A 39 84.06 -11.55 -23.42
CA ASP A 39 83.99 -11.17 -22.02
C ASP A 39 82.98 -10.06 -21.73
N GLU A 40 82.91 -9.03 -22.60
CA GLU A 40 81.88 -7.98 -22.55
C GLU A 40 80.47 -8.53 -22.77
N GLN A 41 80.31 -9.46 -23.72
CA GLN A 41 79.02 -10.12 -23.98
C GLN A 41 78.59 -10.98 -22.81
N ASP A 42 79.47 -11.67 -22.17
CA ASP A 42 79.16 -12.49 -20.98
C ASP A 42 78.64 -11.64 -19.81
N VAL A 43 79.19 -10.42 -19.63
CA VAL A 43 78.71 -9.47 -18.63
C VAL A 43 77.28 -9.00 -18.98
N ILE A 44 77.00 -8.71 -20.26
CA ILE A 44 75.66 -8.30 -20.72
C ILE A 44 74.66 -9.45 -20.55
N LEU A 45 75.05 -10.67 -20.90
CA LEU A 45 74.21 -11.87 -20.71
C LEU A 45 73.85 -12.11 -19.22
N ALA A 46 74.84 -11.97 -18.32
CA ALA A 46 74.60 -12.08 -16.89
C ALA A 46 73.59 -11.03 -16.36
N ASP A 47 73.70 -9.76 -16.85
CA ASP A 47 72.69 -8.73 -16.53
C ASP A 47 71.28 -9.09 -17.04
N HIS A 48 71.22 -9.60 -18.29
CA HIS A 48 69.93 -10.03 -18.86
C HIS A 48 69.30 -11.18 -18.08
N GLU A 49 70.09 -12.22 -17.68
CA GLU A 49 69.60 -13.33 -16.84
C GLU A 49 69.05 -12.83 -15.50
N GLN A 50 69.77 -11.90 -14.85
CA GLN A 50 69.26 -11.30 -13.59
C GLN A 50 67.96 -10.55 -13.78
N ARG A 51 67.83 -9.77 -14.87
CA ARG A 51 66.59 -9.06 -15.16
C ARG A 51 65.44 -9.97 -15.54
N ILE A 52 65.70 -11.04 -16.28
CA ILE A 52 64.69 -12.06 -16.61
C ILE A 52 64.21 -12.74 -15.31
N SER A 53 65.12 -13.19 -14.46
CA SER A 53 64.73 -13.81 -13.18
C SER A 53 63.92 -12.89 -12.27
N ALA A 54 64.24 -11.61 -12.23
CA ALA A 54 63.45 -10.61 -11.50
C ALA A 54 62.06 -10.41 -12.09
N ALA A 55 61.93 -10.39 -13.44
CA ALA A 55 60.67 -10.31 -14.12
C ALA A 55 59.79 -11.54 -13.91
N GLU A 56 60.35 -12.73 -13.97
CA GLU A 56 59.66 -14.01 -13.67
C GLU A 56 59.13 -14.03 -12.23
N ALA A 57 59.91 -13.63 -11.23
CA ALA A 57 59.48 -13.53 -9.84
C ALA A 57 58.27 -12.53 -9.69
N THR A 58 58.33 -11.42 -10.43
CA THR A 58 57.26 -10.43 -10.47
C THR A 58 55.95 -11.00 -11.08
N LEU A 59 56.08 -11.76 -12.16
CA LEU A 59 54.96 -12.43 -12.81
C LEU A 59 54.29 -13.45 -11.87
N VAL A 60 55.07 -14.27 -11.17
CA VAL A 60 54.55 -15.23 -10.17
C VAL A 60 53.75 -14.49 -9.07
N ASN A 61 54.26 -13.35 -8.59
CA ASN A 61 53.54 -12.55 -7.60
C ASN A 61 52.22 -12.00 -8.17
N HIS A 62 52.23 -11.54 -9.42
CA HIS A 62 51.03 -11.07 -10.07
C HIS A 62 49.97 -12.17 -10.25
N GLU A 63 50.39 -13.36 -10.66
CA GLU A 63 49.45 -14.51 -10.79
C GLU A 63 48.81 -14.88 -9.46
N GLU A 64 49.58 -14.88 -8.37
CA GLU A 64 49.02 -15.14 -7.04
C GLU A 64 47.98 -14.07 -6.61
N ARG A 65 48.29 -12.78 -6.87
CA ARG A 65 47.36 -11.70 -6.56
C ARG A 65 46.10 -11.76 -7.41
N ILE A 66 46.21 -12.16 -8.67
CA ILE A 66 45.06 -12.36 -9.55
C ILE A 66 44.19 -13.49 -9.01
N ARG A 67 44.74 -14.65 -8.65
CA ARG A 67 44.01 -15.77 -8.07
C ARG A 67 43.29 -15.40 -6.78
N GLN A 68 43.93 -14.60 -5.92
CA GLN A 68 43.29 -14.10 -4.70
C GLN A 68 42.12 -13.14 -5.01
N ALA A 69 42.25 -12.26 -6.00
CA ALA A 69 41.20 -11.35 -6.43
C ALA A 69 40.02 -12.11 -7.05
N GLU A 70 40.27 -13.11 -7.89
CA GLU A 70 39.23 -13.98 -8.47
C GLU A 70 38.45 -14.75 -7.39
N SER A 71 39.14 -15.31 -6.39
CA SER A 71 38.48 -15.96 -5.26
C SER A 71 37.58 -15.00 -4.46
N THR A 72 38.05 -13.78 -4.25
CA THR A 72 37.27 -12.75 -3.54
C THR A 72 36.04 -12.32 -4.35
N LEU A 73 36.16 -12.18 -5.67
CA LEU A 73 35.06 -11.88 -6.55
C LEU A 73 33.99 -12.97 -6.52
N GLN A 74 34.39 -14.23 -6.54
CA GLN A 74 33.46 -15.37 -6.45
C GLN A 74 32.72 -15.41 -5.11
N ASP A 75 33.38 -15.08 -4.00
CA ASP A 75 32.69 -14.91 -2.70
C ASP A 75 31.66 -13.77 -2.74
N HIS A 76 32.05 -12.63 -3.33
CA HIS A 76 31.13 -11.50 -3.48
C HIS A 76 29.91 -11.85 -4.33
N GLU A 77 30.08 -12.54 -5.46
CA GLU A 77 28.98 -12.99 -6.32
C GLU A 77 28.02 -13.91 -5.55
N THR A 78 28.55 -14.85 -4.76
CA THR A 78 27.74 -15.74 -3.93
C THR A 78 26.92 -14.97 -2.90
N ARG A 79 27.53 -13.98 -2.25
CA ARG A 79 26.84 -13.13 -1.25
C ARG A 79 25.80 -12.21 -1.89
N ILE A 80 26.06 -11.70 -3.08
CA ILE A 80 25.09 -10.91 -3.84
C ILE A 80 23.87 -11.76 -4.19
N ALA A 81 24.05 -12.95 -4.73
CA ALA A 81 22.97 -13.87 -5.06
C ALA A 81 22.12 -14.24 -3.82
N GLN A 82 22.76 -14.46 -2.67
CA GLN A 82 22.05 -14.71 -1.41
C GLN A 82 21.23 -13.49 -0.98
N ASN A 83 21.81 -12.29 -1.03
CA ASN A 83 21.11 -11.07 -0.68
C ASN A 83 19.90 -10.80 -1.59
N GLU A 84 20.01 -11.04 -2.90
CA GLU A 84 18.91 -10.93 -3.86
C GLU A 84 17.77 -11.90 -3.51
N SER A 85 18.09 -13.13 -3.13
CA SER A 85 17.11 -14.12 -2.66
C SER A 85 16.41 -13.66 -1.37
N ASP A 86 17.16 -13.13 -0.42
CA ASP A 86 16.62 -12.64 0.85
C ASP A 86 15.72 -11.42 0.65
N ILE A 87 16.11 -10.49 -0.23
CA ILE A 87 15.29 -9.32 -0.63
C ILE A 87 13.97 -9.79 -1.25
N SER A 88 13.99 -10.74 -2.18
CA SER A 88 12.78 -11.29 -2.80
C SER A 88 11.84 -11.94 -1.78
N SER A 89 12.41 -12.66 -0.81
CA SER A 89 11.64 -13.25 0.30
C SER A 89 11.01 -12.18 1.20
N LEU A 90 11.76 -11.13 1.52
CA LEU A 90 11.25 -10.00 2.31
C LEU A 90 10.14 -9.26 1.58
N ASP A 91 10.28 -9.01 0.28
CA ASP A 91 9.25 -8.35 -0.54
C ASP A 91 7.93 -9.13 -0.51
N THR A 92 7.99 -10.46 -0.67
CA THR A 92 6.82 -11.34 -0.57
C THR A 92 6.15 -11.23 0.81
N ARG A 93 6.94 -11.16 1.88
CA ARG A 93 6.41 -11.00 3.24
C ARG A 93 5.76 -9.64 3.47
N VAL A 94 6.36 -8.57 2.93
CA VAL A 94 5.81 -7.21 2.99
C VAL A 94 4.45 -7.16 2.29
N GLN A 95 4.33 -7.67 1.07
CA GLN A 95 3.06 -7.73 0.33
C GLN A 95 1.96 -8.50 1.09
N SER A 96 2.34 -9.61 1.75
CA SER A 96 1.41 -10.34 2.61
C SER A 96 0.94 -9.53 3.82
N LEU A 97 1.84 -8.80 4.47
CA LEU A 97 1.51 -7.93 5.59
C LEU A 97 0.62 -6.75 5.17
N GLU A 98 0.91 -6.11 4.04
CA GLU A 98 0.08 -5.04 3.47
C GLU A 98 -1.35 -5.50 3.21
N SER A 99 -1.52 -6.71 2.66
CA SER A 99 -2.83 -7.32 2.46
C SER A 99 -3.57 -7.57 3.78
N GLN A 100 -2.87 -8.05 4.82
CA GLN A 100 -3.46 -8.26 6.15
C GLN A 100 -3.86 -6.93 6.81
N VAL A 101 -3.05 -5.89 6.68
CA VAL A 101 -3.37 -4.55 7.20
C VAL A 101 -4.64 -4.01 6.54
N SER A 102 -4.76 -4.11 5.22
CA SER A 102 -5.95 -3.68 4.48
C SER A 102 -7.23 -4.44 4.90
N ASP A 103 -7.12 -5.76 5.15
CA ASP A 103 -8.24 -6.55 5.70
C ASP A 103 -8.63 -6.08 7.12
N HIS A 104 -7.62 -5.82 7.98
CA HIS A 104 -7.87 -5.31 9.33
C HIS A 104 -8.54 -3.93 9.30
N GLU A 105 -8.10 -3.01 8.44
CA GLU A 105 -8.72 -1.69 8.28
C GLU A 105 -10.20 -1.84 7.87
N THR A 106 -10.49 -2.68 6.88
CA THR A 106 -11.88 -2.95 6.45
C THR A 106 -12.74 -3.48 7.60
N ARG A 107 -12.19 -4.37 8.42
CA ARG A 107 -12.91 -4.93 9.59
C ARG A 107 -13.09 -3.90 10.71
N ILE A 108 -12.12 -3.03 10.93
CA ILE A 108 -12.20 -1.94 11.90
C ILE A 108 -13.29 -0.96 11.47
N ASP A 109 -13.30 -0.51 10.21
CA ASP A 109 -14.32 0.38 9.67
C ASP A 109 -15.74 -0.21 9.82
N ALA A 110 -15.89 -1.51 9.55
CA ALA A 110 -17.16 -2.21 9.74
C ALA A 110 -17.59 -2.27 11.22
N LEU A 111 -16.66 -2.49 12.14
CA LEU A 111 -16.92 -2.50 13.58
C LEU A 111 -17.23 -1.09 14.10
N GLU A 112 -16.51 -0.08 13.69
CA GLU A 112 -16.77 1.32 14.03
C GLU A 112 -18.16 1.73 13.53
N TYR A 113 -18.50 1.39 12.28
CA TYR A 113 -19.84 1.63 11.73
C TYR A 113 -20.92 0.92 12.58
N ALA A 114 -20.72 -0.34 12.93
CA ALA A 114 -21.68 -1.14 13.70
C ALA A 114 -21.81 -0.68 15.16
N THR A 115 -20.78 -0.07 15.75
CA THR A 115 -20.79 0.38 17.16
C THR A 115 -21.14 1.84 17.33
N THR A 116 -21.01 2.67 16.29
CA THR A 116 -21.33 4.08 16.34
C THR A 116 -22.85 4.27 16.46
N ARG A 117 -23.28 5.02 17.48
CA ARG A 117 -24.68 5.41 17.66
C ARG A 117 -25.16 6.20 16.43
N LYS A 118 -26.24 5.73 15.82
CA LYS A 118 -26.96 6.41 14.75
C LYS A 118 -28.23 7.04 15.31
N LYS A 119 -28.50 8.28 14.95
CA LYS A 119 -29.67 9.00 15.43
C LYS A 119 -30.24 9.93 14.35
N SER A 120 -31.54 9.81 14.12
CA SER A 120 -32.36 10.88 13.55
C SER A 120 -33.15 11.55 14.67
N GLU A 121 -33.06 12.87 14.74
CA GLU A 121 -33.91 13.68 15.62
C GLU A 121 -34.26 14.94 14.85
N VAL A 122 -35.54 15.16 14.69
CA VAL A 122 -36.02 16.37 14.02
C VAL A 122 -37.23 16.96 14.73
N VAL A 123 -37.24 18.27 14.81
CA VAL A 123 -38.31 19.06 15.41
C VAL A 123 -38.86 20.03 14.37
N TYR A 124 -40.19 20.03 14.27
CA TYR A 124 -40.96 21.00 13.53
C TYR A 124 -41.83 21.77 14.54
N SER A 125 -41.63 23.08 14.69
CA SER A 125 -42.41 23.94 15.60
C SER A 125 -42.98 25.11 14.85
N GLY A 126 -44.16 25.57 15.31
CA GLY A 126 -44.89 26.63 14.64
C GLY A 126 -45.47 26.22 13.28
N VAL A 127 -45.62 24.92 13.05
CA VAL A 127 -46.22 24.39 11.82
C VAL A 127 -47.75 24.37 11.93
N SER A 128 -48.44 24.18 10.82
CA SER A 128 -49.88 23.92 10.77
C SER A 128 -50.10 22.76 9.79
N VAL A 129 -49.97 21.54 10.30
CA VAL A 129 -50.03 20.32 9.50
C VAL A 129 -51.24 19.50 9.83
N THR A 130 -52.08 19.24 8.85
CA THR A 130 -53.25 18.38 9.04
C THR A 130 -52.83 16.91 8.95
N ILE A 131 -53.05 16.15 10.03
CA ILE A 131 -53.04 14.71 10.02
C ILE A 131 -54.47 14.25 9.72
N PRO A 132 -54.70 13.65 8.54
CA PRO A 132 -56.06 13.36 8.08
C PRO A 132 -56.61 12.09 8.77
N THR A 133 -57.89 11.85 8.55
CA THR A 133 -58.57 10.61 8.97
C THR A 133 -58.24 9.44 8.04
N ALA A 134 -57.78 9.71 6.83
CA ALA A 134 -57.27 8.67 5.93
C ALA A 134 -55.82 8.34 6.25
N PRO A 135 -55.40 7.06 6.16
CA PRO A 135 -54.03 6.65 6.33
C PRO A 135 -53.10 7.43 5.39
N THR A 136 -52.06 8.05 5.94
CA THR A 136 -51.11 8.89 5.21
C THR A 136 -49.68 8.54 5.58
N ASN A 137 -48.78 8.50 4.60
CA ASN A 137 -47.37 8.20 4.86
C ASN A 137 -46.73 9.35 5.65
N LEU A 138 -46.23 9.05 6.85
CA LEU A 138 -45.66 10.03 7.77
C LEU A 138 -44.39 10.70 7.20
N VAL A 139 -43.50 9.95 6.56
CA VAL A 139 -42.24 10.50 6.00
C VAL A 139 -42.57 11.43 4.84
N SER A 140 -43.55 11.07 3.97
CA SER A 140 -44.02 11.93 2.91
C SER A 140 -44.61 13.25 3.44
N LEU A 141 -45.28 13.19 4.58
CA LEU A 141 -45.83 14.39 5.22
C LEU A 141 -44.72 15.28 5.78
N LEU A 142 -43.76 14.69 6.53
CA LEU A 142 -42.72 15.44 7.20
C LEU A 142 -41.68 16.04 6.25
N LYS A 143 -41.34 15.35 5.16
CA LYS A 143 -40.34 15.85 4.19
C LYS A 143 -40.73 17.16 3.47
N THR A 144 -42.01 17.50 3.49
CA THR A 144 -42.50 18.76 2.90
C THR A 144 -42.32 19.96 3.83
N LEU A 145 -41.99 19.71 5.10
CA LEU A 145 -41.85 20.74 6.13
C LEU A 145 -40.39 21.17 6.28
N THR A 146 -40.22 22.45 6.67
CA THR A 146 -38.89 22.92 7.07
C THR A 146 -38.65 22.62 8.54
N PRO A 147 -37.62 21.82 8.90
CA PRO A 147 -37.29 21.56 10.29
C PRO A 147 -36.90 22.83 11.05
N SER A 148 -37.36 22.96 12.28
CA SER A 148 -36.87 23.99 13.23
C SER A 148 -35.50 23.60 13.78
N SER A 149 -35.24 22.30 13.90
CA SER A 149 -33.92 21.75 14.27
C SER A 149 -33.82 20.27 13.86
N GLY A 150 -32.57 19.81 13.67
CA GLY A 150 -32.27 18.41 13.39
C GLY A 150 -32.53 17.99 11.93
N SER A 151 -32.57 16.67 11.71
CA SER A 151 -32.69 16.05 10.37
C SER A 151 -33.47 14.74 10.43
N LEU A 152 -34.17 14.42 9.36
CA LEU A 152 -34.82 13.11 9.14
C LEU A 152 -33.77 12.02 8.84
N ALA A 153 -32.65 12.40 8.21
CA ALA A 153 -31.56 11.45 8.01
C ALA A 153 -30.86 11.09 9.34
N PRO A 154 -30.33 9.88 9.50
CA PRO A 154 -30.20 8.84 8.49
C PRO A 154 -31.36 7.83 8.45
N PHE A 155 -32.25 7.77 9.47
CA PHE A 155 -33.25 6.71 9.59
C PHE A 155 -34.48 6.89 8.70
N PHE A 156 -34.80 8.09 8.25
CA PHE A 156 -35.97 8.35 7.41
C PHE A 156 -35.53 8.66 5.99
N ASP A 157 -35.71 7.67 5.11
CA ASP A 157 -35.46 7.79 3.68
C ASP A 157 -36.57 8.62 3.03
N THR A 158 -36.25 9.88 2.68
CA THR A 158 -37.20 10.83 2.06
C THR A 158 -37.41 10.56 0.57
N VAL A 159 -36.61 9.73 -0.08
CA VAL A 159 -36.80 9.31 -1.48
C VAL A 159 -37.87 8.23 -1.56
N ASN A 160 -37.69 7.16 -0.78
CA ASN A 160 -38.62 6.03 -0.75
C ASN A 160 -39.72 6.16 0.30
N ASN A 161 -39.74 7.25 1.09
CA ASN A 161 -40.75 7.56 2.12
C ASN A 161 -40.91 6.44 3.15
N LYS A 162 -39.80 5.92 3.67
CA LYS A 162 -39.80 4.86 4.66
C LYS A 162 -38.74 5.07 5.75
N MET A 163 -38.91 4.37 6.87
CA MET A 163 -37.89 4.22 7.87
C MET A 163 -36.96 3.09 7.47
N VAL A 164 -35.66 3.28 7.62
CA VAL A 164 -34.60 2.29 7.37
C VAL A 164 -33.84 2.00 8.66
N VAL A 165 -33.07 0.94 8.68
CA VAL A 165 -32.23 0.55 9.82
C VAL A 165 -30.78 0.40 9.36
N PHE A 166 -29.84 0.49 10.28
CA PHE A 166 -28.41 0.45 9.97
C PHE A 166 -27.71 -0.75 10.57
N ASN A 167 -28.09 -1.14 11.78
CA ASN A 167 -27.42 -2.20 12.49
C ASN A 167 -28.39 -3.39 12.67
N GLU A 168 -28.00 -4.53 12.17
CA GLU A 168 -28.68 -5.79 12.42
C GLU A 168 -28.33 -6.31 13.82
N ASN A 169 -29.20 -7.14 14.38
CA ASN A 169 -29.09 -7.69 15.76
C ASN A 169 -29.01 -6.60 16.84
N LYS A 170 -29.62 -5.43 16.58
CA LYS A 170 -29.73 -4.33 17.55
C LYS A 170 -31.14 -3.82 17.64
N THR A 171 -31.46 -3.20 18.77
CA THR A 171 -32.75 -2.54 18.99
C THR A 171 -32.76 -1.18 18.32
N LEU A 172 -33.83 -0.91 17.56
CA LEU A 172 -34.18 0.44 17.07
C LEU A 172 -35.19 1.05 18.03
N LEU A 173 -34.86 2.18 18.61
CA LEU A 173 -35.77 3.00 19.40
C LEU A 173 -36.49 4.01 18.50
N PHE A 174 -37.81 4.12 18.65
CA PHE A 174 -38.64 5.06 17.92
C PHE A 174 -39.52 5.90 18.85
N LYS A 175 -39.61 7.18 18.59
CA LYS A 175 -40.48 8.09 19.32
C LYS A 175 -41.05 9.17 18.37
N LEU A 176 -42.37 9.36 18.42
CA LEU A 176 -43.07 10.44 17.76
C LEU A 176 -43.89 11.20 18.81
N SER A 177 -43.67 12.50 18.94
CA SER A 177 -44.43 13.41 19.78
C SER A 177 -45.09 14.45 18.90
N ILE A 178 -46.42 14.65 19.06
CA ILE A 178 -47.20 15.56 18.25
C ILE A 178 -48.06 16.42 19.17
N VAL A 179 -47.89 17.73 19.10
CA VAL A 179 -48.74 18.71 19.81
C VAL A 179 -49.67 19.38 18.80
N GLY A 180 -50.91 19.53 19.14
CA GLY A 180 -51.88 20.17 18.23
C GLY A 180 -53.33 20.12 18.76
N THR A 181 -54.29 20.22 17.85
CA THR A 181 -55.71 20.34 18.18
C THR A 181 -56.60 19.48 17.29
N TRP A 182 -57.65 18.93 17.87
CA TRP A 182 -58.82 18.46 17.13
C TRP A 182 -59.90 19.52 17.09
N PRO A 183 -60.74 19.54 16.08
CA PRO A 183 -61.95 20.37 16.05
C PRO A 183 -62.94 19.88 17.10
N SER A 184 -63.88 20.70 17.55
CA SER A 184 -64.97 20.28 18.41
C SER A 184 -65.85 19.21 17.74
N GLY A 185 -66.30 18.23 18.53
CA GLY A 185 -67.11 17.13 18.00
C GLY A 185 -67.55 16.16 19.08
N THR A 186 -68.37 15.16 18.72
CA THR A 186 -68.97 14.17 19.63
C THR A 186 -68.34 12.80 19.51
N ALA A 187 -67.51 12.55 18.52
CA ALA A 187 -66.84 11.27 18.33
C ALA A 187 -65.58 11.17 19.17
N ASN A 188 -65.32 10.03 19.80
CA ASN A 188 -64.01 9.72 20.38
C ASN A 188 -62.92 9.76 19.32
N ARG A 189 -61.72 10.09 19.72
CA ARG A 189 -60.55 10.38 18.86
C ARG A 189 -59.40 9.46 19.13
N SER A 190 -58.61 9.19 18.14
CA SER A 190 -57.31 8.54 18.35
C SER A 190 -56.29 8.94 17.29
N MET A 191 -55.03 8.99 17.70
CA MET A 191 -53.92 9.04 16.77
C MET A 191 -53.38 7.61 16.64
N GLN A 192 -53.29 7.18 15.40
CA GLN A 192 -52.79 5.85 15.07
C GLN A 192 -51.54 5.98 14.18
N LEU A 193 -50.51 5.23 14.50
CA LEU A 193 -49.27 5.05 13.70
C LEU A 193 -49.07 3.58 13.45
N THR A 194 -48.99 3.18 12.19
CA THR A 194 -48.81 1.80 11.77
C THR A 194 -47.46 1.68 11.04
N PHE A 195 -46.65 0.70 11.43
CA PHE A 195 -45.43 0.31 10.78
C PHE A 195 -45.72 -0.87 9.86
N SER A 196 -45.31 -0.79 8.60
CA SER A 196 -45.43 -1.91 7.66
C SER A 196 -44.41 -2.98 7.98
N GLY A 197 -44.77 -4.22 7.80
CA GLY A 197 -43.93 -5.39 8.01
C GLY A 197 -44.68 -6.67 7.65
N SER A 198 -44.08 -7.82 7.88
CA SER A 198 -44.76 -9.13 7.74
C SER A 198 -45.92 -9.25 8.76
N VAL A 199 -45.77 -8.65 9.93
CA VAL A 199 -46.84 -8.40 10.90
C VAL A 199 -46.79 -6.91 11.23
N PRO A 200 -47.76 -6.12 10.78
CA PRO A 200 -47.80 -4.68 11.05
C PRO A 200 -47.95 -4.36 12.53
N ASP A 201 -47.05 -3.52 13.06
CA ASP A 201 -47.17 -2.95 14.40
C ASP A 201 -48.00 -1.67 14.34
N THR A 202 -48.94 -1.51 15.26
CA THR A 202 -49.81 -0.31 15.33
C THR A 202 -49.82 0.27 16.73
N LEU A 203 -49.42 1.54 16.82
CA LEU A 203 -49.52 2.32 18.06
C LEU A 203 -50.79 3.20 17.99
N VAL A 204 -51.57 3.14 19.07
CA VAL A 204 -52.81 3.95 19.16
C VAL A 204 -52.83 4.73 20.47
N SER A 205 -53.09 6.05 20.37
CA SER A 205 -53.33 6.92 21.51
C SER A 205 -54.76 7.46 21.44
N SER A 206 -55.65 6.96 22.30
CA SER A 206 -57.09 7.27 22.28
C SER A 206 -57.44 8.40 23.24
N ARG A 207 -58.44 9.23 22.87
CA ARG A 207 -58.98 10.35 23.64
C ARG A 207 -60.51 10.35 23.55
N ASN A 208 -61.16 10.99 24.51
CA ASN A 208 -62.58 11.21 24.42
C ASN A 208 -62.88 12.42 23.49
N ALA A 209 -64.17 12.57 23.15
CA ALA A 209 -64.67 13.60 22.25
C ALA A 209 -64.42 15.03 22.76
N ALA A 210 -64.29 15.25 24.07
CA ALA A 210 -64.10 16.59 24.65
C ALA A 210 -62.64 17.11 24.53
N THR A 211 -61.67 16.22 24.20
CA THR A 211 -60.26 16.61 24.06
C THR A 211 -60.09 17.44 22.78
N THR A 212 -59.75 18.70 22.92
CA THR A 212 -59.48 19.60 21.77
C THR A 212 -58.01 19.87 21.59
N THR A 213 -57.24 20.07 22.64
CA THR A 213 -55.78 20.25 22.59
C THR A 213 -55.09 19.04 23.20
N ASP A 214 -54.07 18.55 22.57
CA ASP A 214 -53.35 17.35 23.02
C ASP A 214 -51.85 17.35 22.71
N ASN A 215 -51.15 16.61 23.51
CA ASN A 215 -49.78 16.19 23.28
C ASN A 215 -49.75 14.65 23.19
N ILE A 216 -49.65 14.18 21.97
CA ILE A 216 -49.69 12.74 21.64
C ILE A 216 -48.28 12.21 21.60
N LEU A 217 -48.06 11.16 22.38
CA LEU A 217 -46.78 10.42 22.40
C LEU A 217 -46.98 9.00 21.87
N LEU A 218 -46.34 8.65 20.82
CA LEU A 218 -46.26 7.29 20.26
C LEU A 218 -44.78 6.87 20.28
N ALA A 219 -44.47 5.83 21.05
CA ALA A 219 -43.11 5.33 21.20
C ALA A 219 -43.08 3.81 21.22
N THR A 220 -42.08 3.20 20.63
CA THR A 220 -41.87 1.78 20.58
C THR A 220 -40.39 1.48 20.36
N PHE A 221 -40.04 0.21 20.39
CA PHE A 221 -38.74 -0.30 19.95
C PHE A 221 -38.96 -1.51 19.05
N PHE A 222 -38.01 -1.75 18.18
CA PHE A 222 -37.99 -2.91 17.29
C PHE A 222 -36.74 -3.72 17.50
N SER A 223 -36.87 -5.04 17.57
CA SER A 223 -35.74 -5.93 17.35
C SER A 223 -35.40 -5.95 15.84
N VAL A 224 -34.19 -5.65 15.50
CA VAL A 224 -33.73 -5.70 14.12
C VAL A 224 -32.89 -6.97 13.95
N ASP A 225 -33.55 -8.02 13.51
CA ASP A 225 -32.86 -9.31 13.28
C ASP A 225 -32.02 -9.26 12.01
N LYS A 226 -30.92 -9.98 12.01
CA LYS A 226 -30.07 -10.12 10.82
C LYS A 226 -30.87 -10.73 9.67
N ASP A 227 -30.77 -10.13 8.49
CA ASP A 227 -31.50 -10.52 7.27
C ASP A 227 -33.04 -10.51 7.46
N GLY A 228 -33.53 -9.95 8.56
CA GLY A 228 -34.98 -9.85 8.86
C GLY A 228 -35.71 -8.83 7.95
N PHE A 229 -37.05 -8.85 8.01
CA PHE A 229 -37.86 -7.97 7.16
C PHE A 229 -37.49 -6.49 7.30
N LEU A 230 -37.33 -6.00 8.54
CA LEU A 230 -37.02 -4.59 8.81
C LEU A 230 -35.61 -4.22 8.33
N ALA A 231 -34.63 -5.11 8.49
CA ALA A 231 -33.27 -4.93 8.01
C ALA A 231 -33.23 -4.84 6.48
N THR A 232 -33.96 -5.72 5.80
CA THR A 232 -33.95 -5.84 4.34
C THR A 232 -34.81 -4.77 3.64
N ASN A 233 -36.01 -4.47 4.18
CA ASN A 233 -37.02 -3.68 3.50
C ASN A 233 -37.24 -2.29 4.10
N GLY A 234 -36.84 -2.08 5.36
CA GLY A 234 -37.29 -0.93 6.14
C GLY A 234 -38.76 -1.05 6.49
N SER A 235 -39.38 0.06 6.92
CA SER A 235 -40.82 0.14 7.24
C SER A 235 -41.44 1.41 6.72
N THR A 236 -42.61 1.30 6.05
CA THR A 236 -43.46 2.44 5.75
C THR A 236 -44.25 2.82 7.00
N LEU A 237 -44.17 4.09 7.41
CA LEU A 237 -44.89 4.61 8.56
C LEU A 237 -46.17 5.27 8.07
N THR A 238 -47.32 4.75 8.48
CA THR A 238 -48.64 5.30 8.11
C THR A 238 -49.30 5.89 9.35
N ILE A 239 -49.58 7.19 9.30
CA ILE A 239 -50.28 7.93 10.36
C ILE A 239 -51.71 8.28 9.95
N GLN A 240 -52.63 8.23 10.91
CA GLN A 240 -54.00 8.69 10.74
C GLN A 240 -54.57 9.21 12.05
N SER A 241 -55.50 10.15 11.95
CA SER A 241 -56.26 10.69 13.08
C SER A 241 -57.71 10.22 12.98
N ASN A 242 -58.13 9.31 13.86
CA ASN A 242 -59.52 8.80 13.84
C ASN A 242 -60.49 9.73 14.57
N GLY A 243 -61.74 9.74 14.13
CA GLY A 243 -62.83 10.58 14.66
C GLY A 243 -62.86 12.02 14.13
N ALA A 244 -61.75 12.63 13.89
CA ALA A 244 -61.60 13.92 13.25
C ALA A 244 -60.16 14.15 12.80
N ALA A 245 -59.90 14.97 11.80
CA ALA A 245 -58.57 15.38 11.41
C ALA A 245 -57.89 16.19 12.55
N PHE A 246 -56.58 15.99 12.73
CA PHE A 246 -55.82 16.68 13.76
C PHE A 246 -54.87 17.71 13.13
N THR A 247 -54.88 18.93 13.65
CA THR A 247 -53.95 19.98 13.22
C THR A 247 -52.77 20.02 14.17
N ALA A 248 -51.60 19.53 13.71
CA ALA A 248 -50.37 19.53 14.46
C ALA A 248 -49.68 20.91 14.35
N THR A 249 -49.21 21.42 15.51
CA THR A 249 -48.45 22.69 15.62
C THR A 249 -46.97 22.44 15.96
N THR A 250 -46.71 21.31 16.57
CA THR A 250 -45.31 20.83 16.84
C THR A 250 -45.25 19.34 16.63
N ILE A 251 -44.21 18.92 15.93
CA ILE A 251 -43.91 17.51 15.71
C ILE A 251 -42.43 17.27 16.05
N LYS A 252 -42.15 16.26 16.90
CA LYS A 252 -40.81 15.76 17.17
C LYS A 252 -40.78 14.28 16.86
N ILE A 253 -39.84 13.88 16.00
CA ILE A 253 -39.60 12.44 15.71
C ILE A 253 -38.15 12.09 15.99
N ILE A 254 -37.94 10.93 16.57
CA ILE A 254 -36.62 10.37 16.90
C ILE A 254 -36.60 8.90 16.47
N ALA A 255 -35.54 8.53 15.83
CA ALA A 255 -35.16 7.13 15.63
C ALA A 255 -33.68 6.96 15.99
N GLU A 256 -33.33 5.89 16.68
CA GLU A 256 -31.98 5.68 17.22
C GLU A 256 -31.64 4.20 17.33
N GLN A 257 -30.41 3.87 16.90
CA GLN A 257 -29.77 2.57 17.09
C GLN A 257 -28.37 2.71 17.70
#